data_b516c175ac595f67971f1f2e19305a5d
#
_entry.id   b516c175ac595f67971f1f2e19305a5d
#
_cell.length_a   1.000
_cell.length_b   1.000
_cell.length_c   1.000
_cell.angle_alpha   90.00
_cell.angle_beta   90.00
_cell.angle_gamma   90.00
#
_symmetry.space_group_name_H-M   'P 1'
#
loop_
_entity.id
_entity.type
_entity.pdbx_description
1 polymer ?
#
loop_
_entity_poly.entity_id
_entity_poly.type
_entity_poly.pdbx_seq_one_letter_code
_entity_poly.pdbx_strand_id
1 'polypeptide(L)'
;MAKYLILWQIDTTRTPETPQEQRALYEASLAMVEQDAKTSVSKDWGQFVGESRGYGIAEGTEVEVAAMLQKYAPFVQFEVYPVMTTRMVRQVIKTMPK
;
A
#
# COMPACT_ATOMS: atom_id res chain seq x y z
N MET A 1 7.62 15.45 1.02
CA MET A 1 6.67 14.61 1.77
C MET A 1 7.29 13.25 2.04
N ALA A 2 6.89 12.60 3.12
CA ALA A 2 7.39 11.26 3.41
C ALA A 2 6.87 10.26 2.38
N LYS A 3 7.71 9.29 2.07
CA LYS A 3 7.41 8.23 1.10
C LYS A 3 7.45 6.89 1.80
N TYR A 4 6.50 6.03 1.45
CA TYR A 4 6.35 4.73 2.10
C TYR A 4 6.22 3.63 1.06
N LEU A 5 6.91 2.51 1.32
CA LEU A 5 6.65 1.25 0.63
C LEU A 5 5.64 0.48 1.46
N ILE A 6 4.59 0.04 0.82
CA ILE A 6 3.53 -0.75 1.44
C ILE A 6 3.57 -2.15 0.82
N LEU A 7 3.66 -3.16 1.66
CA LEU A 7 3.46 -4.54 1.24
C LEU A 7 2.10 -4.98 1.77
N TRP A 8 1.23 -5.41 0.89
CA TRP A 8 -0.10 -5.82 1.27
C TRP A 8 -0.32 -7.31 0.99
N GLN A 9 -1.17 -7.93 1.79
CA GLN A 9 -1.53 -9.32 1.66
C GLN A 9 -3.00 -9.50 2.03
N ILE A 10 -3.74 -10.24 1.20
CA ILE A 10 -5.12 -10.57 1.49
C ILE A 10 -5.16 -11.61 2.60
N ASP A 11 -5.98 -11.37 3.62
CA ASP A 11 -6.23 -12.33 4.68
C ASP A 11 -7.29 -13.33 4.20
N THR A 12 -6.84 -14.48 3.73
CA THR A 12 -7.74 -15.50 3.18
C THR A 12 -8.66 -16.13 4.22
N THR A 13 -8.35 -15.96 5.51
CA THR A 13 -9.22 -16.46 6.59
C THR A 13 -10.46 -15.57 6.77
N ARG A 14 -10.46 -14.38 6.19
CA ARG A 14 -11.54 -13.40 6.31
C ARG A 14 -12.24 -13.10 4.99
N THR A 15 -11.96 -13.89 3.95
CA THR A 15 -12.62 -13.76 2.66
C THR A 15 -13.86 -14.65 2.61
N PRO A 16 -14.87 -14.28 1.80
CA PRO A 16 -16.06 -15.12 1.62
C PRO A 16 -15.71 -16.50 1.05
N GLU A 17 -16.58 -17.47 1.32
CA GLU A 17 -16.35 -18.86 0.90
C GLU A 17 -16.78 -19.13 -0.54
N THR A 18 -17.78 -18.39 -1.06
CA THR A 18 -18.26 -18.65 -2.42
C THR A 18 -17.45 -17.85 -3.45
N PRO A 19 -17.25 -18.43 -4.66
CA PRO A 19 -16.54 -17.71 -5.73
C PRO A 19 -17.23 -16.40 -6.12
N GLN A 20 -18.55 -16.35 -6.11
CA GLN A 20 -19.30 -15.14 -6.46
C GLN A 20 -19.07 -14.02 -5.46
N GLU A 21 -19.10 -14.35 -4.17
CA GLU A 21 -18.83 -13.36 -3.11
C GLU A 21 -17.37 -12.91 -3.09
N GLN A 22 -16.45 -13.84 -3.37
CA GLN A 22 -15.02 -13.49 -3.49
C GLN A 22 -14.79 -12.50 -4.63
N ARG A 23 -15.41 -12.74 -5.78
CA ARG A 23 -15.32 -11.84 -6.93
C ARG A 23 -15.87 -10.46 -6.59
N ALA A 24 -17.02 -10.39 -5.92
CA ALA A 24 -17.61 -9.12 -5.52
C ALA A 24 -16.71 -8.34 -4.58
N LEU A 25 -16.08 -9.03 -3.61
CA LEU A 25 -15.12 -8.40 -2.69
C LEU A 25 -13.89 -7.87 -3.43
N TYR A 26 -13.34 -8.65 -4.35
CA TYR A 26 -12.15 -8.24 -5.11
C TYR A 26 -12.47 -7.04 -6.02
N GLU A 27 -13.62 -7.06 -6.68
CA GLU A 27 -14.05 -5.93 -7.52
C GLU A 27 -14.24 -4.65 -6.69
N ALA A 28 -14.86 -4.77 -5.51
CA ALA A 28 -15.05 -3.63 -4.62
C ALA A 28 -13.72 -3.10 -4.10
N SER A 29 -12.80 -3.99 -3.72
CA SER A 29 -11.47 -3.60 -3.24
C SER A 29 -10.65 -2.92 -4.34
N LEU A 30 -10.70 -3.46 -5.55
CA LEU A 30 -9.98 -2.86 -6.69
C LEU A 30 -10.55 -1.47 -7.03
N ALA A 31 -11.87 -1.31 -6.94
CA ALA A 31 -12.49 0.00 -7.14
C ALA A 31 -11.97 1.03 -6.13
N MET A 32 -11.76 0.62 -4.88
CA MET A 32 -11.16 1.49 -3.86
C MET A 32 -9.71 1.84 -4.20
N VAL A 33 -8.93 0.88 -4.68
CA VAL A 33 -7.55 1.11 -5.13
C VAL A 33 -7.54 2.14 -6.27
N GLU A 34 -8.44 1.99 -7.22
CA GLU A 34 -8.57 2.92 -8.35
C GLU A 34 -8.95 4.33 -7.89
N GLN A 35 -9.82 4.45 -6.88
CA GLN A 35 -10.15 5.75 -6.29
C GLN A 35 -8.94 6.35 -5.56
N ASP A 36 -8.20 5.55 -4.80
CA ASP A 36 -7.00 6.01 -4.13
C ASP A 36 -5.93 6.50 -5.11
N ALA A 37 -5.83 5.86 -6.28
CA ALA A 37 -4.89 6.27 -7.32
C ALA A 37 -5.17 7.67 -7.88
N LYS A 38 -6.37 8.19 -7.69
CA LYS A 38 -6.74 9.55 -8.09
C LYS A 38 -6.34 10.60 -7.04
N THR A 39 -5.96 10.17 -5.86
CA THR A 39 -5.51 11.07 -4.80
C THR A 39 -4.02 11.37 -4.95
N SER A 40 -3.54 12.37 -4.20
CA SER A 40 -2.12 12.68 -4.16
C SER A 40 -1.31 11.72 -3.29
N VAL A 41 -1.96 10.83 -2.55
CA VAL A 41 -1.31 9.95 -1.57
C VAL A 41 -0.82 8.66 -2.22
N SER A 42 -1.66 7.98 -3.00
CA SER A 42 -1.27 6.75 -3.69
C SER A 42 -0.51 7.07 -4.97
N LYS A 43 0.72 6.58 -5.09
CA LYS A 43 1.61 6.88 -6.23
C LYS A 43 1.80 5.70 -7.16
N ASP A 44 1.76 4.49 -6.64
CA ASP A 44 1.90 3.28 -7.43
C ASP A 44 1.29 2.12 -6.67
N TRP A 45 0.84 1.12 -7.38
CA TRP A 45 0.22 -0.06 -6.79
C TRP A 45 0.35 -1.23 -7.77
N GLY A 46 0.56 -2.42 -7.25
CA GLY A 46 0.58 -3.61 -8.06
C GLY A 46 0.33 -4.86 -7.23
N GLN A 47 -0.09 -5.90 -7.91
CA GLN A 47 -0.23 -7.23 -7.35
C GLN A 47 0.83 -8.14 -7.96
N PHE A 48 1.46 -8.97 -7.14
CA PHE A 48 2.41 -9.95 -7.64
C PHE A 48 1.67 -11.02 -8.42
N VAL A 49 2.19 -11.35 -9.60
CA VAL A 49 1.52 -12.30 -10.50
C VAL A 49 1.38 -13.66 -9.80
N GLY A 50 0.15 -14.16 -9.76
CA GLY A 50 -0.15 -15.47 -9.17
C GLY A 50 -0.23 -15.47 -7.65
N GLU A 51 -0.18 -14.32 -6.98
CA GLU A 51 -0.20 -14.24 -5.52
C GLU A 51 -1.31 -13.34 -5.02
N SER A 52 -1.73 -13.58 -3.76
CA SER A 52 -2.71 -12.76 -3.06
C SER A 52 -2.05 -11.63 -2.27
N ARG A 53 -0.97 -11.08 -2.80
CA ARG A 53 -0.20 -10.01 -2.18
C ARG A 53 0.42 -9.12 -3.25
N GLY A 54 0.87 -7.98 -2.82
CA GLY A 54 1.50 -7.02 -3.73
C GLY A 54 2.13 -5.87 -2.98
N TYR A 55 2.29 -4.75 -3.66
CA TYR A 55 2.96 -3.58 -3.12
C TYR A 55 2.15 -2.32 -3.41
N GLY A 56 2.51 -1.26 -2.70
CA GLY A 56 2.05 0.08 -3.00
C GLY A 56 3.14 1.08 -2.65
N ILE A 57 3.10 2.22 -3.31
CA ILE A 57 3.94 3.38 -2.98
C ILE A 57 3.00 4.52 -2.60
N ALA A 58 3.24 5.11 -1.45
CA ALA A 58 2.45 6.24 -0.97
C ALA A 58 3.36 7.40 -0.57
N GLU A 59 2.86 8.61 -0.73
CA GLU A 59 3.52 9.82 -0.27
C GLU A 59 2.52 10.67 0.49
N GLY A 60 2.91 11.15 1.66
CA GLY A 60 2.05 11.96 2.50
C GLY A 60 2.47 11.90 3.95
N THR A 61 1.60 12.38 4.82
CA THR A 61 1.79 12.26 6.27
C THR A 61 1.45 10.84 6.71
N GLU A 62 1.95 10.46 7.87
CA GLU A 62 1.64 9.16 8.46
C GLU A 62 0.12 8.96 8.60
N VAL A 63 -0.60 10.02 9.00
CA VAL A 63 -2.06 9.97 9.17
C VAL A 63 -2.76 9.75 7.83
N GLU A 64 -2.33 10.45 6.79
CA GLU A 64 -2.92 10.29 5.46
C GLU A 64 -2.73 8.86 4.92
N VAL A 65 -1.55 8.31 5.08
CA VAL A 65 -1.25 6.94 4.63
C VAL A 65 -2.05 5.93 5.45
N ALA A 66 -2.05 6.05 6.77
CA ALA A 66 -2.80 5.15 7.65
C ALA A 66 -4.30 5.19 7.37
N ALA A 67 -4.86 6.40 7.15
CA ALA A 67 -6.27 6.56 6.83
C ALA A 67 -6.64 5.88 5.51
N MET A 68 -5.76 5.97 4.51
CA MET A 68 -5.96 5.30 3.23
C MET A 68 -6.00 3.78 3.40
N LEU A 69 -5.08 3.23 4.18
CA LEU A 69 -4.97 1.77 4.35
C LEU A 69 -6.07 1.20 5.22
N GLN A 70 -6.57 1.95 6.19
CA GLN A 70 -7.58 1.48 7.14
C GLN A 70 -8.87 1.00 6.45
N LYS A 71 -9.20 1.54 5.29
CA LYS A 71 -10.42 1.19 4.55
C LYS A 71 -10.45 -0.28 4.12
N TYR A 72 -9.30 -0.92 4.03
CA TYR A 72 -9.17 -2.29 3.56
C TYR A 72 -9.21 -3.32 4.68
N ALA A 73 -9.21 -2.88 5.94
CA ALA A 73 -9.35 -3.79 7.07
C ALA A 73 -10.77 -4.37 7.12
N PRO A 74 -10.93 -5.62 7.55
CA PRO A 74 -9.92 -6.56 8.02
C PRO A 74 -9.37 -7.49 6.92
N PHE A 75 -9.76 -7.29 5.66
CA PHE A 75 -9.48 -8.24 4.57
C PHE A 75 -8.05 -8.18 4.07
N VAL A 76 -7.36 -7.06 4.31
CA VAL A 76 -5.98 -6.85 3.84
C VAL A 76 -5.11 -6.50 5.03
N GLN A 77 -3.97 -7.16 5.11
CA GLN A 77 -2.93 -6.88 6.10
C GLN A 77 -1.80 -6.12 5.41
N PHE A 78 -1.15 -5.23 6.15
CA PHE A 78 -0.12 -4.36 5.60
C PHE A 78 1.16 -4.40 6.42
N GLU A 79 2.30 -4.32 5.71
CA GLU A 79 3.58 -3.92 6.28
C GLU A 79 3.95 -2.61 5.61
N VAL A 80 4.32 -1.60 6.40
CA VAL A 80 4.59 -0.26 5.90
C VAL A 80 6.00 0.15 6.30
N TYR A 81 6.79 0.55 5.32
CA TYR A 81 8.18 0.92 5.52
C TYR A 81 8.40 2.34 5.02
N PRO A 82 8.86 3.26 5.87
CA PRO A 82 9.29 4.57 5.37
C PRO A 82 10.56 4.37 4.52
N VAL A 83 10.61 5.08 3.42
CA VAL A 83 11.77 4.99 2.50
C VAL A 83 12.36 6.38 2.29
N MET A 84 13.67 6.41 2.12
CA MET A 84 14.38 7.63 1.79
C MET A 84 14.49 7.80 0.28
N THR A 85 14.28 9.03 -0.17
CA THR A 85 14.55 9.40 -1.56
C THR A 85 16.07 9.50 -1.77
N THR A 86 16.50 9.56 -3.03
CA THR A 86 17.90 9.78 -3.35
C THR A 86 18.44 11.07 -2.71
N ARG A 87 17.60 12.10 -2.65
CA ARG A 87 17.95 13.37 -2.01
C ARG A 87 18.26 13.18 -0.52
N MET A 88 17.42 12.42 0.18
CA MET A 88 17.60 12.14 1.61
C MET A 88 18.85 11.29 1.85
N VAL A 89 19.09 10.29 1.00
CA VAL A 89 20.29 9.46 1.09
C VAL A 89 21.54 10.33 0.90
N ARG A 90 21.51 11.27 -0.04
CA ARG A 90 22.62 12.20 -0.23
C ARG A 90 22.88 13.04 1.02
N GLN A 91 21.84 13.44 1.73
CA GLN A 91 21.99 14.15 3.01
C GLN A 91 22.68 13.28 4.07
N VAL A 92 22.32 11.99 4.12
CA VAL A 92 23.00 11.06 5.02
C VAL A 92 24.48 10.93 4.69
N ILE A 93 24.81 10.82 3.41
CA ILE A 93 26.21 10.72 2.95
C ILE A 93 27.01 11.93 3.43
N LYS A 94 26.42 13.12 3.43
CA LYS A 94 27.10 14.35 3.91
C LYS A 94 27.46 14.32 5.38
N THR A 95 26.81 13.48 6.17
CA THR A 95 27.12 13.32 7.60
C THR A 95 28.27 12.35 7.85
N MET A 96 28.70 11.61 6.82
CA MET A 96 29.76 10.62 6.96
C MET A 96 31.13 11.31 7.02
N PRO A 97 32.10 10.71 7.73
CA PRO A 97 33.47 11.26 7.77
C PRO A 97 34.09 11.30 6.36
N LYS A 98 34.92 12.34 6.15
CA LYS A 98 35.67 12.49 4.90
C LYS A 98 36.87 11.58 4.88
#